data_a3bb436952d019ca7aa1b50414810358
#
_entry.id   a3bb436952d019ca7aa1b50414810358
#
_cell.length_a   1.000
_cell.length_b   1.000
_cell.length_c   1.000
_cell.angle_alpha   90.00
_cell.angle_beta   90.00
_cell.angle_gamma   90.00
#
_symmetry.space_group_name_H-M   'P 1'
#
loop_
_entity.id
_entity.type
_entity.pdbx_description
1 polymer ?
#
loop_
_entity_poly.entity_id
_entity_poly.type
_entity_poly.pdbx_seq_one_letter_code
_entity_poly.pdbx_strand_id
1 'polypeptide(L)'
;LFRSVNELAERMAQGGKQVEERLARLAQKARAAGIHLVLATGRASAEVITGLIKANIPTRMAFQVASKVDSRLILEQMGAETLLGQGDMLYKPPGSDYALRVHGADVSPADISQVTEFVRRTGKPDYVEGLLEGAPSVGLPRPHRVADPSEVALDPLYDDAVARVRQLDKATVMLLQSEFNIGATRAIRLLDSLELTGVISAADANGHRKVLAVSL
;
A
#
# COMPACT_ATOMS: atom_id res chain seq x y z
N LEU A 1 -10.98 -3.38 -13.70
CA LEU A 1 -9.60 -3.04 -13.35
C LEU A 1 -8.92 -4.22 -12.68
N PHE A 2 -7.69 -4.58 -13.09
CA PHE A 2 -6.93 -5.66 -12.47
C PHE A 2 -5.83 -5.10 -11.57
N ARG A 3 -5.61 -5.76 -10.45
CA ARG A 3 -4.48 -5.52 -9.54
C ARG A 3 -3.87 -6.84 -9.15
N SER A 4 -2.58 -7.00 -9.36
CA SER A 4 -1.83 -8.19 -8.97
C SER A 4 -0.79 -7.87 -7.92
N VAL A 5 -0.67 -8.74 -6.93
CA VAL A 5 0.41 -8.73 -5.94
C VAL A 5 1.17 -10.04 -6.13
N ASN A 6 2.37 -9.92 -6.64
CA ASN A 6 3.29 -11.04 -6.78
C ASN A 6 4.19 -11.14 -5.55
N GLU A 7 4.68 -12.33 -5.26
CA GLU A 7 5.52 -12.63 -4.09
C GLU A 7 4.90 -12.13 -2.78
N LEU A 8 3.63 -12.53 -2.53
CA LEU A 8 2.88 -12.13 -1.34
C LEU A 8 3.66 -12.43 -0.05
N ALA A 9 4.37 -13.56 0.01
CA ALA A 9 5.19 -13.93 1.16
C ALA A 9 6.21 -12.86 1.52
N GLU A 10 6.88 -12.30 0.52
CA GLU A 10 7.88 -11.25 0.71
C GLU A 10 7.27 -9.95 1.21
N ARG A 11 6.10 -9.58 0.68
CA ARG A 11 5.34 -8.41 1.12
C ARG A 11 4.84 -8.55 2.55
N MET A 12 4.37 -9.75 2.91
CA MET A 12 3.96 -10.05 4.28
C MET A 12 5.13 -10.02 5.26
N ALA A 13 6.30 -10.51 4.85
CA ALA A 13 7.52 -10.45 5.69
C ALA A 13 7.97 -9.00 5.96
N GLN A 14 7.83 -8.10 4.98
CA GLN A 14 8.23 -6.70 5.10
C GLN A 14 7.23 -5.85 5.90
N GLY A 15 5.94 -6.05 5.69
CA GLY A 15 4.89 -5.19 6.23
C GLY A 15 3.95 -5.85 7.24
N GLY A 16 4.10 -7.15 7.46
CA GLY A 16 3.38 -7.92 8.47
C GLY A 16 1.86 -7.71 8.44
N LYS A 17 1.31 -7.54 9.63
CA LYS A 17 -0.13 -7.38 9.85
C LYS A 17 -0.76 -6.20 9.10
N GLN A 18 0.00 -5.13 8.86
CA GLN A 18 -0.53 -3.97 8.12
C GLN A 18 -0.80 -4.30 6.65
N VAL A 19 0.06 -5.08 6.02
CA VAL A 19 -0.14 -5.52 4.62
C VAL A 19 -1.36 -6.43 4.54
N GLU A 20 -1.50 -7.37 5.46
CA GLU A 20 -2.65 -8.27 5.55
C GLU A 20 -3.97 -7.50 5.67
N GLU A 21 -4.07 -6.57 6.63
CA GLU A 21 -5.26 -5.76 6.86
C GLU A 21 -5.62 -4.90 5.64
N ARG A 22 -4.62 -4.30 4.99
CA ARG A 22 -4.84 -3.49 3.78
C ARG A 22 -5.31 -4.32 2.61
N LEU A 23 -4.75 -5.50 2.40
CA LEU A 23 -5.18 -6.43 1.35
C LEU A 23 -6.59 -6.94 1.60
N ALA A 24 -6.92 -7.34 2.84
CA ALA A 24 -8.26 -7.76 3.21
C ALA A 24 -9.29 -6.64 2.98
N ARG A 25 -8.97 -5.41 3.40
CA ARG A 25 -9.83 -4.24 3.18
C ARG A 25 -10.00 -3.91 1.68
N LEU A 26 -8.92 -4.06 0.90
CA LEU A 26 -8.99 -3.89 -0.55
C LEU A 26 -9.91 -4.96 -1.15
N ALA A 27 -9.72 -6.24 -0.80
CA ALA A 27 -10.52 -7.35 -1.31
C ALA A 27 -12.02 -7.18 -1.01
N GLN A 28 -12.38 -6.73 0.21
CA GLN A 28 -13.76 -6.45 0.61
C GLN A 28 -14.42 -5.37 -0.26
N LYS A 29 -13.66 -4.33 -0.62
CA LYS A 29 -14.18 -3.19 -1.40
C LYS A 29 -14.01 -3.35 -2.91
N ALA A 30 -13.12 -4.19 -3.35
CA ALA A 30 -12.74 -4.38 -4.73
C ALA A 30 -13.92 -4.76 -5.63
N ARG A 31 -14.80 -5.64 -5.14
CA ARG A 31 -15.98 -6.11 -5.87
C ARG A 31 -16.90 -4.97 -6.31
N ALA A 32 -17.23 -4.09 -5.38
CA ALA A 32 -18.11 -2.94 -5.66
C ALA A 32 -17.46 -1.92 -6.61
N ALA A 33 -16.13 -1.86 -6.62
CA ALA A 33 -15.35 -0.96 -7.48
C ALA A 33 -14.96 -1.60 -8.83
N GLY A 34 -15.40 -2.83 -9.12
CA GLY A 34 -15.02 -3.55 -10.34
C GLY A 34 -13.51 -3.86 -10.42
N ILE A 35 -12.86 -4.06 -9.27
CA ILE A 35 -11.43 -4.39 -9.18
C ILE A 35 -11.30 -5.90 -9.00
N HIS A 36 -10.52 -6.54 -9.88
CA HIS A 36 -10.10 -7.93 -9.76
C HIS A 36 -8.73 -7.98 -9.12
N LEU A 37 -8.63 -8.70 -8.00
CA LEU A 37 -7.40 -8.82 -7.23
C LEU A 37 -6.81 -10.22 -7.41
N VAL A 38 -5.55 -10.28 -7.82
CA VAL A 38 -4.79 -11.52 -7.98
C VAL A 38 -3.62 -11.51 -6.99
N LEU A 39 -3.60 -12.47 -6.07
CA LEU A 39 -2.48 -12.65 -5.14
C LEU A 39 -1.72 -13.92 -5.54
N ALA A 40 -0.42 -13.80 -5.73
CA ALA A 40 0.46 -14.91 -6.08
C ALA A 40 1.60 -15.05 -5.07
N THR A 41 1.96 -16.29 -4.75
CA THR A 41 3.10 -16.60 -3.89
C THR A 41 3.69 -17.96 -4.24
N GLY A 42 5.02 -18.04 -4.25
CA GLY A 42 5.74 -19.32 -4.35
C GLY A 42 5.87 -20.02 -2.99
N ARG A 43 5.51 -19.37 -1.88
CA ARG A 43 5.61 -19.94 -0.53
C ARG A 43 4.23 -20.05 0.11
N ALA A 44 3.76 -21.28 0.29
CA ALA A 44 2.54 -21.58 1.03
C ALA A 44 2.89 -21.77 2.51
N SER A 45 2.67 -20.75 3.32
CA SER A 45 2.79 -20.84 4.78
C SER A 45 1.56 -20.23 5.47
N ALA A 46 1.27 -20.65 6.69
CA ALA A 46 0.13 -20.13 7.45
C ALA A 46 0.24 -18.62 7.74
N GLU A 47 1.44 -18.09 7.74
CA GLU A 47 1.74 -16.67 7.93
C GLU A 47 1.43 -15.83 6.67
N VAL A 48 1.44 -16.46 5.51
CA VAL A 48 1.17 -15.82 4.22
C VAL A 48 -0.28 -16.01 3.80
N ILE A 49 -0.77 -17.26 3.87
CA ILE A 49 -2.15 -17.63 3.50
C ILE A 49 -2.99 -17.71 4.79
N THR A 50 -3.19 -16.56 5.40
CA THR A 50 -3.88 -16.42 6.67
C THR A 50 -5.39 -16.64 6.53
N GLY A 51 -6.05 -16.86 7.66
CA GLY A 51 -7.53 -16.95 7.71
C GLY A 51 -8.22 -15.70 7.16
N LEU A 52 -7.63 -14.51 7.41
CA LEU A 52 -8.18 -13.25 6.93
C LEU A 52 -8.09 -13.12 5.40
N ILE A 53 -6.96 -13.51 4.82
CA ILE A 53 -6.79 -13.55 3.35
C ILE A 53 -7.77 -14.56 2.73
N LYS A 54 -7.85 -15.77 3.28
CA LYS A 54 -8.74 -16.82 2.78
C LYS A 54 -10.22 -16.43 2.81
N ALA A 55 -10.65 -15.73 3.86
CA ALA A 55 -12.03 -15.28 3.99
C ALA A 55 -12.43 -14.22 2.95
N ASN A 56 -11.50 -13.41 2.50
CA ASN A 56 -11.76 -12.30 1.58
C ASN A 56 -11.41 -12.62 0.13
N ILE A 57 -10.65 -13.70 -0.12
CA ILE A 57 -10.28 -14.18 -1.46
C ILE A 57 -10.70 -15.66 -1.57
N PRO A 58 -11.97 -15.90 -1.90
CA PRO A 58 -12.53 -17.24 -1.89
C PRO A 58 -12.11 -18.11 -3.08
N THR A 59 -11.76 -17.49 -4.21
CA THR A 59 -11.24 -18.20 -5.38
C THR A 59 -9.79 -18.56 -5.13
N ARG A 60 -9.45 -19.84 -5.30
CA ARG A 60 -8.09 -20.32 -5.06
C ARG A 60 -7.61 -21.21 -6.19
N MET A 61 -6.33 -21.09 -6.50
CA MET A 61 -5.65 -21.93 -7.46
C MET A 61 -4.34 -22.43 -6.85
N ALA A 62 -4.04 -23.69 -7.01
CA ALA A 62 -2.76 -24.25 -6.64
C ALA A 62 -2.17 -25.05 -7.80
N PHE A 63 -0.98 -24.69 -8.20
CA PHE A 63 -0.10 -25.54 -8.99
C PHE A 63 0.52 -26.61 -8.11
N GLN A 64 1.42 -27.43 -8.66
CA GLN A 64 2.10 -28.44 -7.88
C GLN A 64 2.80 -27.84 -6.65
N VAL A 65 2.59 -28.46 -5.49
CA VAL A 65 3.21 -28.09 -4.21
C VAL A 65 4.01 -29.24 -3.64
N ALA A 66 4.90 -28.94 -2.69
CA ALA A 66 5.80 -29.94 -2.14
C ALA A 66 5.12 -30.91 -1.17
N SER A 67 4.02 -30.53 -0.52
CA SER A 67 3.41 -31.34 0.54
C SER A 67 1.88 -31.26 0.58
N LYS A 68 1.26 -32.28 1.20
CA LYS A 68 -0.17 -32.30 1.51
C LYS A 68 -0.58 -31.15 2.44
N VAL A 69 0.35 -30.69 3.27
CA VAL A 69 0.11 -29.56 4.18
C VAL A 69 -0.06 -28.27 3.38
N ASP A 70 0.79 -28.04 2.39
CA ASP A 70 0.72 -26.86 1.52
C ASP A 70 -0.58 -26.89 0.70
N SER A 71 -0.96 -28.05 0.16
CA SER A 71 -2.23 -28.20 -0.54
C SER A 71 -3.43 -27.84 0.34
N ARG A 72 -3.48 -28.35 1.57
CA ARG A 72 -4.55 -28.02 2.53
C ARG A 72 -4.55 -26.55 2.91
N LEU A 73 -3.39 -25.95 3.03
CA LEU A 73 -3.28 -24.53 3.39
C LEU A 73 -3.91 -23.64 2.32
N ILE A 74 -3.66 -23.94 1.04
CA ILE A 74 -4.19 -23.18 -0.08
C ILE A 74 -5.65 -23.53 -0.35
N LEU A 75 -5.95 -24.83 -0.57
CA LEU A 75 -7.23 -25.29 -1.11
C LEU A 75 -8.20 -25.81 -0.06
N GLU A 76 -7.73 -25.98 1.20
CA GLU A 76 -8.45 -26.68 2.29
C GLU A 76 -8.71 -28.17 2.00
N GLN A 77 -8.03 -28.70 0.99
CA GLN A 77 -8.03 -30.10 0.58
C GLN A 77 -6.67 -30.55 0.10
N MET A 78 -6.42 -31.85 0.07
CA MET A 78 -5.24 -32.47 -0.53
C MET A 78 -5.41 -32.56 -2.05
N GLY A 79 -4.32 -32.81 -2.75
CA GLY A 79 -4.31 -33.13 -4.17
C GLY A 79 -3.30 -32.31 -4.97
N ALA A 80 -2.98 -31.09 -4.58
CA ALA A 80 -2.01 -30.28 -5.31
C ALA A 80 -0.58 -30.85 -5.25
N GLU A 81 -0.26 -31.64 -4.24
CA GLU A 81 1.00 -32.37 -4.13
C GLU A 81 1.19 -33.50 -5.15
N THR A 82 0.09 -33.92 -5.80
CA THR A 82 0.10 -35.00 -6.79
C THR A 82 0.03 -34.50 -8.24
N LEU A 83 0.01 -33.18 -8.42
CA LEU A 83 -0.02 -32.57 -9.75
C LEU A 83 1.30 -32.80 -10.50
N LEU A 84 1.21 -32.78 -11.82
CA LEU A 84 2.33 -33.16 -12.72
C LEU A 84 3.30 -31.97 -13.00
N GLY A 85 2.96 -30.77 -12.58
CA GLY A 85 3.70 -29.56 -12.99
C GLY A 85 3.29 -29.07 -14.39
N GLN A 86 4.07 -28.18 -14.99
CA GLN A 86 3.89 -27.69 -16.36
C GLN A 86 2.47 -27.14 -16.64
N GLY A 87 1.92 -26.36 -15.70
CA GLY A 87 0.60 -25.78 -15.84
C GLY A 87 -0.55 -26.63 -15.29
N ASP A 88 -0.29 -27.86 -14.83
CA ASP A 88 -1.30 -28.68 -14.14
C ASP A 88 -1.67 -28.07 -12.79
N MET A 89 -2.94 -27.77 -12.57
CA MET A 89 -3.41 -27.05 -11.38
C MET A 89 -4.75 -27.55 -10.87
N LEU A 90 -5.01 -27.26 -9.61
CA LEU A 90 -6.32 -27.36 -8.99
C LEU A 90 -6.92 -25.95 -8.84
N TYR A 91 -8.14 -25.79 -9.36
CA TYR A 91 -8.93 -24.57 -9.27
C TYR A 91 -10.13 -24.76 -8.37
N LYS A 92 -10.24 -23.97 -7.31
CA LYS A 92 -11.37 -23.97 -6.39
C LYS A 92 -12.18 -22.67 -6.57
N PRO A 93 -13.35 -22.73 -7.24
CA PRO A 93 -14.21 -21.57 -7.39
C PRO A 93 -14.86 -21.18 -6.06
N PRO A 94 -15.37 -19.94 -5.94
CA PRO A 94 -16.09 -19.49 -4.76
C PRO A 94 -17.34 -20.35 -4.51
N GLY A 95 -17.56 -20.75 -3.25
CA GLY A 95 -18.74 -21.53 -2.87
C GLY A 95 -18.72 -23.00 -3.25
N SER A 96 -17.60 -23.51 -3.79
CA SER A 96 -17.41 -24.92 -4.06
C SER A 96 -16.63 -25.61 -2.96
N ASP A 97 -17.08 -26.80 -2.57
CA ASP A 97 -16.35 -27.65 -1.64
C ASP A 97 -15.21 -28.42 -2.33
N TYR A 98 -15.24 -28.51 -3.65
CA TYR A 98 -14.29 -29.29 -4.43
C TYR A 98 -13.50 -28.40 -5.40
N ALA A 99 -12.21 -28.74 -5.55
CA ALA A 99 -11.39 -28.16 -6.59
C ALA A 99 -11.50 -28.97 -7.88
N LEU A 100 -11.52 -28.25 -9.00
CA LEU A 100 -11.49 -28.79 -10.35
C LEU A 100 -10.04 -28.89 -10.81
N ARG A 101 -9.66 -30.01 -11.40
CA ARG A 101 -8.35 -30.11 -12.05
C ARG A 101 -8.41 -29.46 -13.43
N VAL A 102 -7.53 -28.53 -13.66
CA VAL A 102 -7.40 -27.77 -14.91
C VAL A 102 -5.95 -27.84 -15.36
N HIS A 103 -5.73 -28.01 -16.64
CA HIS A 103 -4.40 -27.97 -17.22
C HIS A 103 -4.22 -26.62 -17.92
N GLY A 104 -3.40 -25.74 -17.32
CA GLY A 104 -2.96 -24.51 -17.95
C GLY A 104 -1.88 -24.77 -19.00
N ALA A 105 -1.64 -23.78 -19.85
CA ALA A 105 -0.50 -23.84 -20.76
C ALA A 105 0.82 -23.82 -19.98
N ASP A 106 1.78 -24.59 -20.42
CA ASP A 106 3.16 -24.39 -20.01
C ASP A 106 3.71 -23.12 -20.66
N VAL A 107 4.29 -22.24 -19.87
CA VAL A 107 4.76 -20.92 -20.32
C VAL A 107 6.26 -20.80 -20.05
N SER A 108 7.03 -20.85 -21.10
CA SER A 108 8.49 -20.69 -21.01
C SER A 108 8.91 -19.24 -20.83
N PRO A 109 10.13 -18.98 -20.33
CA PRO A 109 10.68 -17.61 -20.30
C PRO A 109 10.73 -16.92 -21.68
N ALA A 110 10.87 -17.71 -22.75
CA ALA A 110 10.85 -17.20 -24.12
C ALA A 110 9.45 -16.68 -24.50
N ASP A 111 8.39 -17.42 -24.13
CA ASP A 111 7.00 -17.01 -24.37
C ASP A 111 6.68 -15.71 -23.61
N ILE A 112 7.13 -15.61 -22.36
CA ILE A 112 6.96 -14.39 -21.55
C ILE A 112 7.64 -13.21 -22.24
N SER A 113 8.87 -13.39 -22.76
CA SER A 113 9.59 -12.34 -23.46
C SER A 113 8.87 -11.90 -24.73
N GLN A 114 8.34 -12.84 -25.52
CA GLN A 114 7.57 -12.53 -26.73
C GLN A 114 6.29 -11.75 -26.42
N VAL A 115 5.51 -12.21 -25.43
CA VAL A 115 4.28 -11.52 -25.01
C VAL A 115 4.60 -10.11 -24.48
N THR A 116 5.65 -9.98 -23.68
CA THR A 116 6.07 -8.68 -23.12
C THR A 116 6.46 -7.71 -24.24
N GLU A 117 7.24 -8.19 -25.21
CA GLU A 117 7.64 -7.38 -26.37
C GLU A 117 6.44 -6.96 -27.23
N PHE A 118 5.49 -7.88 -27.44
CA PHE A 118 4.24 -7.55 -28.13
C PHE A 118 3.47 -6.45 -27.39
N VAL A 119 3.26 -6.59 -26.07
CA VAL A 119 2.53 -5.60 -25.27
C VAL A 119 3.24 -4.25 -25.27
N ARG A 120 4.57 -4.21 -25.22
CA ARG A 120 5.35 -2.95 -25.32
C ARG A 120 5.11 -2.18 -26.63
N ARG A 121 4.83 -2.90 -27.71
CA ARG A 121 4.51 -2.29 -29.01
C ARG A 121 3.09 -1.70 -29.08
N THR A 122 2.18 -2.20 -28.25
CA THR A 122 0.77 -1.78 -28.28
C THR A 122 0.50 -0.47 -27.55
N GLY A 123 1.40 -0.02 -26.67
CA GLY A 123 1.23 1.23 -25.93
C GLY A 123 2.34 1.51 -24.93
N LYS A 124 2.33 2.71 -24.42
CA LYS A 124 3.18 3.14 -23.31
C LYS A 124 2.38 3.03 -22.00
N PRO A 125 3.05 2.70 -20.87
CA PRO A 125 2.35 2.68 -19.58
C PRO A 125 1.93 4.10 -19.18
N ASP A 126 0.71 4.20 -18.66
CA ASP A 126 0.19 5.41 -18.03
C ASP A 126 0.36 5.27 -16.52
N TYR A 127 1.38 5.93 -15.98
CA TYR A 127 1.69 5.88 -14.56
C TYR A 127 0.85 6.91 -13.80
N VAL A 128 0.27 6.48 -12.69
CA VAL A 128 -0.41 7.39 -11.77
C VAL A 128 0.67 8.17 -11.00
N GLU A 129 0.77 9.47 -11.27
CA GLU A 129 1.69 10.37 -10.56
C GLU A 129 1.39 10.39 -9.05
N GLY A 130 2.43 10.48 -8.25
CA GLY A 130 2.31 10.54 -6.78
C GLY A 130 1.94 9.22 -6.09
N LEU A 131 1.72 8.12 -6.83
CA LEU A 131 1.34 6.84 -6.23
C LEU A 131 2.43 6.26 -5.31
N LEU A 132 3.69 6.43 -5.70
CA LEU A 132 4.84 5.94 -4.92
C LEU A 132 5.22 6.88 -3.77
N GLU A 133 4.83 8.13 -3.84
CA GLU A 133 5.06 9.12 -2.80
C GLU A 133 4.14 8.91 -1.58
N GLY A 134 3.18 8.03 -1.70
CA GLY A 134 2.20 7.69 -0.67
C GLY A 134 1.14 8.77 -0.52
N ALA A 135 -0.10 8.38 -0.25
CA ALA A 135 -1.11 9.30 0.22
C ALA A 135 -0.58 9.96 1.51
N PRO A 136 -0.79 11.28 1.72
CA PRO A 136 -0.42 11.91 2.97
C PRO A 136 -1.03 11.10 4.12
N SER A 137 -0.18 10.50 4.94
CA SER A 137 -0.60 9.67 6.06
C SER A 137 -1.28 10.57 7.07
N VAL A 138 -2.59 10.51 7.12
CA VAL A 138 -3.33 11.06 8.25
C VAL A 138 -2.91 10.25 9.48
N GLY A 139 -1.97 10.74 10.25
CA GLY A 139 -1.74 10.30 11.62
C GLY A 139 -0.57 9.38 11.95
N LEU A 140 0.53 9.37 11.21
CA LEU A 140 1.79 8.77 11.72
C LEU A 140 2.96 9.75 11.51
N PRO A 141 3.84 9.96 12.52
CA PRO A 141 5.03 10.78 12.34
C PRO A 141 5.95 10.10 11.30
N ARG A 142 6.25 10.80 10.22
CA ARG A 142 7.27 10.35 9.26
C ARG A 142 8.65 10.59 9.87
N PRO A 143 9.62 9.66 9.70
CA PRO A 143 11.00 10.02 9.96
C PRO A 143 11.39 11.15 9.00
N HIS A 144 11.88 12.24 9.56
CA HIS A 144 12.27 13.44 8.84
C HIS A 144 13.25 13.12 7.71
N ARG A 145 12.81 13.30 6.47
CA ARG A 145 13.73 13.54 5.37
C ARG A 145 14.04 15.03 5.46
N VAL A 146 15.27 15.37 5.80
CA VAL A 146 15.74 16.75 5.75
C VAL A 146 15.67 17.18 4.28
N ALA A 147 14.61 17.91 3.93
CA ALA A 147 14.52 18.60 2.65
C ALA A 147 15.48 19.79 2.71
N ASP A 148 16.21 20.01 1.63
CA ASP A 148 17.07 21.17 1.50
C ASP A 148 16.23 22.45 1.62
N PRO A 149 16.56 23.38 2.51
CA PRO A 149 15.79 24.63 2.73
C PRO A 149 15.60 25.48 1.47
N SER A 150 16.37 25.24 0.42
CA SER A 150 16.32 25.99 -0.84
C SER A 150 15.23 25.55 -1.81
N GLU A 151 14.54 24.41 -1.59
CA GLU A 151 13.52 23.87 -2.50
C GLU A 151 12.07 24.09 -2.05
N VAL A 152 11.84 24.72 -0.92
CA VAL A 152 10.49 24.92 -0.39
C VAL A 152 9.85 26.16 -1.02
N ALA A 153 9.00 25.96 -2.04
CA ALA A 153 8.07 27.02 -2.44
C ALA A 153 7.14 27.32 -1.25
N LEU A 154 7.38 28.43 -0.59
CA LEU A 154 6.57 28.87 0.56
C LEU A 154 5.13 29.16 0.11
N ASP A 155 4.16 28.63 0.87
CA ASP A 155 2.75 28.94 0.64
C ASP A 155 2.55 30.47 0.73
N PRO A 156 1.71 31.08 -0.13
CA PRO A 156 1.42 32.52 -0.06
C PRO A 156 0.96 33.02 1.31
N LEU A 157 0.43 32.14 2.16
CA LEU A 157 0.02 32.46 3.54
C LEU A 157 1.13 32.27 4.58
N TYR A 158 2.36 31.95 4.13
CA TYR A 158 3.44 31.61 5.05
C TYR A 158 3.79 32.76 6.00
N ASP A 159 4.00 33.96 5.48
CA ASP A 159 4.38 35.13 6.27
C ASP A 159 3.28 35.55 7.29
N ASP A 160 2.03 35.48 6.84
CA ASP A 160 0.88 35.70 7.69
C ASP A 160 0.77 34.63 8.80
N ALA A 161 1.05 33.40 8.48
CA ALA A 161 1.07 32.29 9.44
C ALA A 161 2.18 32.44 10.47
N VAL A 162 3.39 32.87 10.06
CA VAL A 162 4.49 33.22 10.99
C VAL A 162 4.06 34.30 11.95
N ALA A 163 3.48 35.41 11.45
CA ALA A 163 3.03 36.52 12.27
C ALA A 163 1.97 36.08 13.29
N ARG A 164 1.01 35.28 12.85
CA ARG A 164 -0.11 34.83 13.68
C ARG A 164 0.30 33.83 14.75
N VAL A 165 1.14 32.86 14.40
CA VAL A 165 1.67 31.87 15.34
C VAL A 165 2.52 32.52 16.42
N ARG A 166 3.33 33.52 16.08
CA ARG A 166 4.10 34.30 17.05
C ARG A 166 3.22 35.15 17.96
N GLN A 167 2.19 35.79 17.39
CA GLN A 167 1.28 36.64 18.18
C GLN A 167 0.50 35.84 19.22
N LEU A 168 0.07 34.63 18.88
CA LEU A 168 -0.77 33.80 19.74
C LEU A 168 0.04 32.80 20.60
N ASP A 169 1.34 32.70 20.37
CA ASP A 169 2.24 31.74 21.00
C ASP A 169 1.70 30.27 20.91
N LYS A 170 1.04 29.97 19.81
CA LYS A 170 0.42 28.66 19.56
C LYS A 170 0.57 28.27 18.11
N ALA A 171 0.93 26.99 17.88
CA ALA A 171 1.07 26.39 16.57
C ALA A 171 0.29 25.06 16.48
N THR A 172 -0.98 25.15 16.06
CA THR A 172 -1.84 23.99 15.89
C THR A 172 -2.54 24.01 14.52
N VAL A 173 -2.86 22.84 14.00
CA VAL A 173 -3.63 22.69 12.74
C VAL A 173 -4.95 23.46 12.83
N MET A 174 -5.66 23.29 13.95
CA MET A 174 -6.97 23.92 14.18
C MET A 174 -6.88 25.46 14.17
N LEU A 175 -5.82 26.02 14.74
CA LEU A 175 -5.58 27.46 14.72
C LEU A 175 -5.45 27.96 13.29
N LEU A 176 -4.58 27.35 12.47
CA LEU A 176 -4.37 27.79 11.10
C LEU A 176 -5.61 27.60 10.23
N GLN A 177 -6.37 26.52 10.45
CA GLN A 177 -7.64 26.32 9.77
C GLN A 177 -8.65 27.42 10.07
N SER A 178 -8.81 27.78 11.34
CA SER A 178 -9.79 28.81 11.76
C SER A 178 -9.38 30.21 11.36
N GLU A 179 -8.09 30.57 11.48
CA GLU A 179 -7.59 31.90 11.17
C GLU A 179 -7.56 32.21 9.68
N PHE A 180 -7.17 31.23 8.87
CA PHE A 180 -7.00 31.42 7.42
C PHE A 180 -8.12 30.79 6.57
N ASN A 181 -9.13 30.18 7.22
CA ASN A 181 -10.23 29.48 6.56
C ASN A 181 -9.74 28.48 5.48
N ILE A 182 -8.74 27.67 5.84
CA ILE A 182 -8.09 26.68 4.97
C ILE A 182 -8.38 25.26 5.39
N GLY A 183 -8.31 24.34 4.44
CA GLY A 183 -8.47 22.91 4.72
C GLY A 183 -7.32 22.31 5.54
N ALA A 184 -7.58 21.22 6.27
CA ALA A 184 -6.61 20.56 7.16
C ALA A 184 -5.28 20.25 6.47
N THR A 185 -5.31 19.80 5.23
CA THR A 185 -4.12 19.42 4.45
C THR A 185 -3.19 20.62 4.21
N ARG A 186 -3.77 21.80 3.91
CA ARG A 186 -3.00 23.04 3.70
C ARG A 186 -2.45 23.58 5.02
N ALA A 187 -3.23 23.51 6.09
CA ALA A 187 -2.79 23.90 7.43
C ALA A 187 -1.62 23.04 7.93
N ILE A 188 -1.64 21.73 7.66
CA ILE A 188 -0.52 20.83 8.01
C ILE A 188 0.74 21.21 7.23
N ARG A 189 0.64 21.46 5.92
CA ARG A 189 1.80 21.91 5.10
C ARG A 189 2.39 23.22 5.60
N LEU A 190 1.55 24.17 5.99
CA LEU A 190 2.01 25.43 6.60
C LEU A 190 2.75 25.18 7.91
N LEU A 191 2.25 24.30 8.79
CA LEU A 191 2.96 23.93 10.02
C LEU A 191 4.29 23.23 9.73
N ASP A 192 4.33 22.34 8.76
CA ASP A 192 5.58 21.68 8.37
C ASP A 192 6.62 22.68 7.82
N SER A 193 6.16 23.68 7.06
CA SER A 193 7.01 24.78 6.59
C SER A 193 7.53 25.65 7.74
N LEU A 194 6.69 25.97 8.74
CA LEU A 194 7.07 26.71 9.93
C LEU A 194 8.08 25.94 10.81
N GLU A 195 7.97 24.61 10.88
CA GLU A 195 8.92 23.75 11.57
C GLU A 195 10.26 23.69 10.84
N LEU A 196 10.24 23.50 9.52
CA LEU A 196 11.42 23.49 8.66
C LEU A 196 12.24 24.79 8.72
N THR A 197 11.56 25.91 8.81
CA THR A 197 12.19 27.24 8.90
C THR A 197 12.57 27.64 10.32
N GLY A 198 12.33 26.77 11.31
CA GLY A 198 12.70 27.02 12.71
C GLY A 198 11.83 28.05 13.43
N VAL A 199 10.65 28.36 12.92
CA VAL A 199 9.68 29.24 13.62
C VAL A 199 9.02 28.50 14.77
N ILE A 200 8.81 27.19 14.63
CA ILE A 200 8.24 26.32 15.67
C ILE A 200 9.11 25.08 15.86
N SER A 201 9.02 24.46 17.04
CA SER A 201 9.69 23.20 17.33
C SER A 201 9.00 22.02 16.66
N ALA A 202 9.70 20.88 16.56
CA ALA A 202 9.07 19.59 16.28
C ALA A 202 7.98 19.28 17.32
N ALA A 203 6.97 18.52 16.90
CA ALA A 203 5.90 18.07 17.77
C ALA A 203 6.45 17.16 18.89
N ASP A 204 6.06 17.38 20.12
CA ASP A 204 6.34 16.50 21.24
C ASP A 204 5.51 15.19 21.18
N ALA A 205 5.69 14.30 22.16
CA ALA A 205 4.96 13.04 22.25
C ALA A 205 3.41 13.21 22.31
N ASN A 206 2.93 14.40 22.67
CA ASN A 206 1.52 14.74 22.77
C ASN A 206 1.03 15.57 21.56
N GLY A 207 1.91 15.80 20.57
CA GLY A 207 1.59 16.58 19.37
C GLY A 207 1.66 18.09 19.54
N HIS A 208 2.17 18.61 20.67
CA HIS A 208 2.33 20.06 20.89
C HIS A 208 3.63 20.55 20.27
N ARG A 209 3.57 21.74 19.69
CA ARG A 209 4.72 22.47 19.12
C ARG A 209 4.90 23.79 19.86
N LYS A 210 6.14 24.13 20.16
CA LYS A 210 6.49 25.41 20.80
C LYS A 210 6.91 26.44 19.75
N VAL A 211 6.51 27.68 19.93
CA VAL A 211 6.99 28.79 19.11
C VAL A 211 8.42 29.13 19.54
N LEU A 212 9.34 29.17 18.58
CA LEU A 212 10.75 29.42 18.84
C LEU A 212 11.03 30.94 18.68
N ALA A 213 11.68 31.52 19.65
CA ALA A 213 12.17 32.88 19.53
C ALA A 213 13.31 32.91 18.51
N VAL A 214 13.23 33.79 17.51
CA VAL A 214 14.36 34.00 16.60
C VAL A 214 15.43 34.76 17.40
N SER A 215 16.57 34.12 17.60
CA SER A 215 17.80 34.86 17.92
C SER A 215 18.16 35.70 16.69
N LEU A 216 18.06 37.01 16.83
CA LEU A 216 18.59 38.01 15.91
C LEU A 216 20.13 37.88 15.84
#